data_91fad3d4ca5cfedde8ba8a071582efe1
#
_entry.id   91fad3d4ca5cfedde8ba8a071582efe1
#
_cell.length_a   1.000
_cell.length_b   1.000
_cell.length_c   1.000
_cell.angle_alpha   90.00
_cell.angle_beta   90.00
_cell.angle_gamma   90.00
#
_symmetry.space_group_name_H-M   'P 1'
#
loop_
_entity.id
_entity.type
_entity.pdbx_description
1 polymer ?
#
loop_
_entity_poly.entity_id
_entity_poly.type
_entity_poly.pdbx_seq_one_letter_code
_entity_poly.pdbx_strand_id
1 'polypeptide(L)'
;YSSAASDVYKRQRVFRLIEQRDKLKEKFSSEKGVRTTICATDRDKEFAKRLDIVMERNLSRPEFSVDEFAQFMKLGRTVFYRKLRGLTGYSPNEYLRVVRMKKAAELLSSDERLTVSEVAYRVGINSPFYFSKCFKEHFGVAPSVYQRGVDGDAVPEEELPEEKSGEQEENRPEN
;
A
#
# COMPACT_ATOMS: atom_id res chain seq x y z
N TYR A 1 30.59 -3.69 32.64
CA TYR A 1 31.11 -3.70 31.24
C TYR A 1 30.26 -4.52 30.24
N SER A 2 29.33 -5.37 30.73
CA SER A 2 28.52 -6.26 29.86
C SER A 2 27.30 -5.59 29.21
N SER A 3 26.75 -4.53 29.79
CA SER A 3 25.53 -3.89 29.35
C SER A 3 25.71 -3.09 28.04
N ALA A 4 26.75 -2.28 27.92
CA ALA A 4 26.99 -1.45 26.74
C ALA A 4 27.26 -2.26 25.45
N ALA A 5 28.04 -3.32 25.55
CA ALA A 5 28.31 -4.22 24.41
C ALA A 5 27.03 -4.96 23.94
N SER A 6 26.16 -5.35 24.89
CA SER A 6 24.85 -5.94 24.57
C SER A 6 23.93 -4.97 23.86
N ASP A 7 23.93 -3.70 24.25
CA ASP A 7 23.09 -2.67 23.63
C ASP A 7 23.58 -2.27 22.23
N VAL A 8 24.89 -2.22 22.01
CA VAL A 8 25.46 -2.02 20.68
C VAL A 8 25.09 -3.17 19.76
N TYR A 9 25.22 -4.42 20.23
CA TYR A 9 24.83 -5.60 19.45
C TYR A 9 23.32 -5.61 19.10
N LYS A 10 22.45 -5.28 20.06
CA LYS A 10 21.01 -5.17 19.83
C LYS A 10 20.68 -4.10 18.77
N ARG A 11 21.31 -2.91 18.86
CA ARG A 11 21.14 -1.83 17.88
C ARG A 11 21.60 -2.27 16.49
N GLN A 12 22.76 -2.89 16.35
CA GLN A 12 23.25 -3.39 15.07
C GLN A 12 22.33 -4.45 14.47
N ARG A 13 21.78 -5.35 15.31
CA ARG A 13 20.83 -6.38 14.86
C ARG A 13 19.53 -5.74 14.36
N VAL A 14 19.00 -4.76 15.08
CA VAL A 14 17.81 -4.01 14.66
C VAL A 14 18.06 -3.28 13.34
N PHE A 15 19.22 -2.62 13.20
CA PHE A 15 19.58 -1.90 11.98
C PHE A 15 19.64 -2.84 10.76
N ARG A 16 20.29 -4.01 10.89
CA ARG A 16 20.32 -5.02 9.81
C ARG A 16 18.93 -5.53 9.43
N LEU A 17 18.03 -5.72 10.42
CA LEU A 17 16.67 -6.15 10.16
C LEU A 17 15.85 -5.08 9.41
N ILE A 18 16.07 -3.80 9.73
CA ILE A 18 15.45 -2.67 9.02
C ILE A 18 15.97 -2.63 7.57
N GLU A 19 17.28 -2.68 7.37
CA GLU A 19 17.90 -2.67 6.05
C GLU A 19 17.44 -3.84 5.17
N GLN A 20 17.36 -5.06 5.73
CA GLN A 20 16.83 -6.22 5.02
C GLN A 20 15.37 -6.03 4.60
N ARG A 21 14.56 -5.45 5.48
CA ARG A 21 13.16 -5.17 5.19
C ARG A 21 13.01 -4.14 4.08
N ASP A 22 13.82 -3.09 4.10
CA ASP A 22 13.76 -2.03 3.10
C ASP A 22 14.22 -2.55 1.72
N LYS A 23 15.23 -3.41 1.66
CA LYS A 23 15.61 -4.13 0.44
C LYS A 23 14.49 -5.05 -0.10
N LEU A 24 13.73 -5.71 0.78
CA LEU A 24 12.57 -6.51 0.38
C LEU A 24 11.45 -5.63 -0.17
N LYS A 25 11.18 -4.50 0.47
CA LYS A 25 10.18 -3.53 0.00
C LYS A 25 10.55 -2.96 -1.37
N GLU A 26 11.81 -2.61 -1.58
CA GLU A 26 12.32 -2.09 -2.84
C GLU A 26 12.15 -3.13 -3.97
N LYS A 27 12.55 -4.38 -3.74
CA LYS A 27 12.33 -5.48 -4.70
C LYS A 27 10.85 -5.69 -5.02
N PHE A 28 9.98 -5.68 -4.00
CA PHE A 28 8.54 -5.83 -4.21
C PHE A 28 7.94 -4.61 -4.93
N SER A 29 8.47 -3.41 -4.71
CA SER A 29 8.00 -2.19 -5.35
C SER A 29 8.35 -2.15 -6.85
N SER A 30 9.51 -2.66 -7.24
CA SER A 30 10.00 -2.67 -8.62
C SER A 30 9.37 -3.75 -9.50
N GLU A 31 8.86 -4.85 -8.93
CA GLU A 31 8.29 -5.97 -9.68
C GLU A 31 6.77 -5.96 -9.70
N LYS A 32 6.16 -6.40 -10.83
CA LYS A 32 4.70 -6.65 -10.92
C LYS A 32 4.34 -7.90 -10.10
N GLY A 33 3.90 -7.69 -8.85
CA GLY A 33 3.49 -8.76 -7.94
C GLY A 33 4.62 -9.44 -7.16
N VAL A 34 4.27 -10.37 -6.27
CA VAL A 34 5.23 -11.23 -5.55
C VAL A 34 5.73 -12.32 -6.50
N ARG A 35 6.45 -11.94 -7.56
CA ARG A 35 6.99 -12.94 -8.48
C ARG A 35 8.20 -13.63 -7.86
N THR A 36 8.17 -14.93 -7.93
CA THR A 36 9.13 -16.05 -7.82
C THR A 36 10.56 -15.77 -7.34
N THR A 37 11.10 -14.56 -7.46
CA THR A 37 12.48 -14.20 -7.14
C THR A 37 12.73 -14.03 -5.64
N ILE A 38 11.66 -13.75 -4.85
CA ILE A 38 11.75 -13.54 -3.39
C ILE A 38 11.45 -14.84 -2.64
N CYS A 39 10.87 -15.84 -3.32
CA CYS A 39 10.43 -17.09 -2.70
C CYS A 39 11.57 -18.10 -2.67
N ALA A 40 12.15 -18.30 -1.48
CA ALA A 40 13.22 -19.26 -1.27
C ALA A 40 12.76 -20.74 -1.35
N THR A 41 11.48 -21.01 -1.10
CA THR A 41 10.91 -22.36 -1.08
C THR A 41 9.66 -22.47 -1.95
N ASP A 42 9.31 -23.70 -2.36
CA ASP A 42 8.07 -23.95 -3.12
C ASP A 42 6.81 -23.60 -2.32
N ARG A 43 6.86 -23.73 -0.99
CA ARG A 43 5.78 -23.27 -0.09
C ARG A 43 5.60 -21.75 -0.12
N ASP A 44 6.68 -21.01 -0.31
CA ASP A 44 6.62 -19.55 -0.42
C ASP A 44 6.08 -19.12 -1.78
N LYS A 45 6.42 -19.85 -2.84
CA LYS A 45 5.85 -19.64 -4.18
C LYS A 45 4.34 -19.91 -4.20
N GLU A 46 3.89 -20.97 -3.55
CA GLU A 46 2.46 -21.27 -3.43
C GLU A 46 1.73 -20.20 -2.60
N PHE A 47 2.34 -19.76 -1.51
CA PHE A 47 1.79 -18.68 -0.70
C PHE A 47 1.68 -17.38 -1.50
N ALA A 48 2.68 -17.01 -2.28
CA ALA A 48 2.68 -15.84 -3.15
C ALA A 48 1.57 -15.92 -4.22
N LYS A 49 1.43 -17.05 -4.91
CA LYS A 49 0.35 -17.27 -5.87
C LYS A 49 -1.03 -17.11 -5.24
N ARG A 50 -1.21 -17.64 -4.03
CA ARG A 50 -2.47 -17.48 -3.29
C ARG A 50 -2.73 -16.03 -2.89
N LEU A 51 -1.69 -15.27 -2.49
CA LEU A 51 -1.80 -13.82 -2.24
C LEU A 51 -2.34 -13.09 -3.46
N ASP A 52 -1.77 -13.36 -4.64
CA ASP A 52 -2.18 -12.70 -5.88
C ASP A 52 -3.65 -13.02 -6.21
N ILE A 53 -4.06 -14.27 -6.11
CA ILE A 53 -5.46 -14.69 -6.35
C ILE A 53 -6.44 -14.03 -5.38
N VAL A 54 -6.09 -13.97 -4.08
CA VAL A 54 -6.96 -13.34 -3.07
C VAL A 54 -7.04 -11.85 -3.31
N MET A 55 -5.93 -11.20 -3.67
CA MET A 55 -5.91 -9.78 -3.97
C MET A 55 -6.72 -9.45 -5.22
N GLU A 56 -6.55 -10.16 -6.34
CA GLU A 56 -7.34 -9.94 -7.56
C GLU A 56 -8.84 -9.97 -7.30
N ARG A 57 -9.31 -10.90 -6.47
CA ARG A 57 -10.74 -11.07 -6.17
C ARG A 57 -11.31 -10.03 -5.21
N ASN A 58 -10.49 -9.41 -4.38
CA ASN A 58 -10.96 -8.58 -3.26
C ASN A 58 -10.42 -7.15 -3.30
N LEU A 59 -9.55 -6.81 -4.24
CA LEU A 59 -8.87 -5.51 -4.30
C LEU A 59 -9.86 -4.33 -4.35
N SER A 60 -10.95 -4.49 -5.12
CA SER A 60 -11.98 -3.46 -5.31
C SER A 60 -12.97 -3.33 -4.14
N ARG A 61 -12.90 -4.21 -3.14
CA ARG A 61 -13.76 -4.15 -1.95
C ARG A 61 -13.18 -3.20 -0.91
N PRO A 62 -13.82 -2.05 -0.62
CA PRO A 62 -13.31 -1.10 0.37
C PRO A 62 -13.22 -1.68 1.78
N GLU A 63 -14.20 -2.52 2.13
CA GLU A 63 -14.33 -3.17 3.43
C GLU A 63 -13.39 -4.37 3.64
N PHE A 64 -12.62 -4.76 2.60
CA PHE A 64 -11.73 -5.91 2.69
C PHE A 64 -10.67 -5.72 3.76
N SER A 65 -10.84 -6.43 4.86
CA SER A 65 -10.02 -6.32 6.07
C SER A 65 -8.85 -7.30 6.10
N VAL A 66 -7.87 -6.99 6.97
CA VAL A 66 -6.73 -7.90 7.22
C VAL A 66 -7.18 -9.23 7.83
N ASP A 67 -8.27 -9.24 8.59
CA ASP A 67 -8.79 -10.46 9.20
C ASP A 67 -9.42 -11.37 8.15
N GLU A 68 -10.22 -10.82 7.22
CA GLU A 68 -10.70 -11.55 6.05
C GLU A 68 -9.55 -12.05 5.18
N PHE A 69 -8.53 -11.21 4.98
CA PHE A 69 -7.35 -11.60 4.20
C PHE A 69 -6.66 -12.83 4.82
N ALA A 70 -6.43 -12.84 6.13
CA ALA A 70 -5.86 -13.98 6.84
C ALA A 70 -6.75 -15.25 6.71
N GLN A 71 -8.07 -15.09 6.79
CA GLN A 71 -9.04 -16.18 6.62
C GLN A 71 -8.98 -16.78 5.20
N PHE A 72 -8.97 -15.95 4.15
CA PHE A 72 -8.81 -16.41 2.76
C PHE A 72 -7.47 -17.12 2.54
N MET A 73 -6.42 -16.69 3.25
CA MET A 73 -5.13 -17.37 3.25
C MET A 73 -5.10 -18.67 4.08
N LYS A 74 -6.20 -18.98 4.79
CA LYS A 74 -6.33 -20.13 5.71
C LYS A 74 -5.25 -20.13 6.80
N LEU A 75 -4.95 -18.95 7.34
CA LEU A 75 -3.94 -18.74 8.38
C LEU A 75 -4.53 -17.89 9.51
N GLY A 76 -4.07 -18.15 10.73
CA GLY A 76 -4.33 -17.23 11.85
C GLY A 76 -3.63 -15.89 11.61
N ARG A 77 -4.24 -14.79 12.09
CA ARG A 77 -3.79 -13.41 11.88
C ARG A 77 -2.29 -13.20 12.16
N THR A 78 -1.79 -13.71 13.28
CA THR A 78 -0.38 -13.57 13.68
C THR A 78 0.57 -14.30 12.72
N VAL A 79 0.20 -15.52 12.28
CA VAL A 79 1.00 -16.32 11.35
C VAL A 79 1.01 -15.66 9.97
N PHE A 80 -0.17 -15.20 9.50
CA PHE A 80 -0.31 -14.47 8.25
C PHE A 80 0.57 -13.21 8.25
N TYR A 81 0.45 -12.37 9.29
CA TYR A 81 1.24 -11.14 9.43
C TYR A 81 2.74 -11.42 9.33
N ARG A 82 3.23 -12.39 10.10
CA ARG A 82 4.65 -12.75 10.13
C ARG A 82 5.14 -13.28 8.79
N LYS A 83 4.36 -14.15 8.15
CA LYS A 83 4.73 -14.76 6.86
C LYS A 83 4.71 -13.73 5.74
N LEU A 84 3.68 -12.90 5.65
CA LEU A 84 3.59 -11.84 4.66
C LEU A 84 4.74 -10.85 4.80
N ARG A 85 5.00 -10.39 6.04
CA ARG A 85 6.09 -9.45 6.31
C ARG A 85 7.47 -10.05 6.00
N GLY A 86 7.66 -11.34 6.27
CA GLY A 86 8.89 -12.05 5.94
C GLY A 86 9.16 -12.14 4.43
N LEU A 87 8.11 -12.28 3.62
CA LEU A 87 8.23 -12.40 2.16
C LEU A 87 8.29 -11.05 1.44
N THR A 88 7.50 -10.07 1.87
CA THR A 88 7.30 -8.79 1.14
C THR A 88 7.95 -7.59 1.82
N GLY A 89 8.33 -7.71 3.08
CA GLY A 89 8.77 -6.60 3.92
C GLY A 89 7.62 -5.72 4.45
N TYR A 90 6.40 -5.88 3.93
CA TYR A 90 5.22 -5.07 4.28
C TYR A 90 4.38 -5.72 5.37
N SER A 91 3.75 -4.90 6.20
CA SER A 91 2.60 -5.34 6.99
C SER A 91 1.39 -5.61 6.08
N PRO A 92 0.36 -6.37 6.52
CA PRO A 92 -0.81 -6.63 5.68
C PRO A 92 -1.55 -5.38 5.19
N ASN A 93 -1.67 -4.34 6.02
CA ASN A 93 -2.28 -3.07 5.62
C ASN A 93 -1.43 -2.33 4.59
N GLU A 94 -0.11 -2.26 4.80
CA GLU A 94 0.82 -1.66 3.83
C GLU A 94 0.80 -2.44 2.51
N TYR A 95 0.78 -3.77 2.56
CA TYR A 95 0.72 -4.63 1.39
C TYR A 95 -0.54 -4.36 0.56
N LEU A 96 -1.71 -4.38 1.20
CA LEU A 96 -2.99 -4.08 0.57
C LEU A 96 -2.97 -2.70 -0.11
N ARG A 97 -2.45 -1.68 0.60
CA ARG A 97 -2.31 -0.32 0.05
C ARG A 97 -1.39 -0.30 -1.17
N VAL A 98 -0.20 -0.90 -1.08
CA VAL A 98 0.77 -0.92 -2.18
C VAL A 98 0.21 -1.63 -3.41
N VAL A 99 -0.48 -2.76 -3.25
CA VAL A 99 -1.10 -3.48 -4.38
C VAL A 99 -2.22 -2.64 -5.01
N ARG A 100 -3.03 -1.94 -4.20
CA ARG A 100 -4.04 -1.00 -4.70
C ARG A 100 -3.41 0.15 -5.49
N MET A 101 -2.29 0.71 -5.02
CA MET A 101 -1.59 1.79 -5.74
C MET A 101 -0.99 1.29 -7.05
N LYS A 102 -0.40 0.11 -7.09
CA LYS A 102 0.11 -0.50 -8.34
C LYS A 102 -1.02 -0.72 -9.35
N LYS A 103 -2.16 -1.24 -8.90
CA LYS A 103 -3.32 -1.43 -9.78
C LYS A 103 -3.89 -0.10 -10.28
N ALA A 104 -3.91 0.92 -9.43
CA ALA A 104 -4.30 2.27 -9.82
C ALA A 104 -3.39 2.84 -10.91
N ALA A 105 -2.08 2.67 -10.80
CA ALA A 105 -1.13 3.09 -11.83
C ALA A 105 -1.38 2.37 -13.17
N GLU A 106 -1.69 1.07 -13.15
CA GLU A 106 -2.08 0.32 -14.36
C GLU A 106 -3.35 0.92 -15.01
N LEU A 107 -4.37 1.23 -14.20
CA LEU A 107 -5.63 1.82 -14.68
C LEU A 107 -5.44 3.24 -15.23
N LEU A 108 -4.61 4.07 -14.57
CA LEU A 108 -4.29 5.42 -15.02
C LEU A 108 -3.45 5.44 -16.31
N SER A 109 -2.70 4.36 -16.57
CA SER A 109 -1.89 4.19 -17.78
C SER A 109 -2.61 3.41 -18.89
N SER A 110 -3.85 2.98 -18.65
CA SER A 110 -4.63 2.26 -19.66
C SER A 110 -5.30 3.26 -20.63
N ASP A 111 -5.66 2.77 -21.82
CA ASP A 111 -6.41 3.54 -22.82
C ASP A 111 -7.85 3.90 -22.37
N GLU A 112 -8.29 3.36 -21.23
CA GLU A 112 -9.57 3.73 -20.63
C GLU A 112 -9.49 5.15 -20.06
N ARG A 113 -10.34 6.05 -20.53
CA ARG A 113 -10.46 7.43 -20.02
C ARG A 113 -11.17 7.47 -18.66
N LEU A 114 -10.49 6.95 -17.63
CA LEU A 114 -11.00 6.93 -16.26
C LEU A 114 -10.63 8.23 -15.55
N THR A 115 -11.57 8.77 -14.80
CA THR A 115 -11.29 9.85 -13.85
C THR A 115 -10.52 9.30 -12.63
N VAL A 116 -9.76 10.16 -11.96
CA VAL A 116 -9.05 9.82 -10.71
C VAL A 116 -9.99 9.24 -9.66
N SER A 117 -11.23 9.76 -9.58
CA SER A 117 -12.24 9.26 -8.65
C SER A 117 -12.71 7.84 -9.00
N GLU A 118 -12.95 7.57 -10.28
CA GLU A 118 -13.31 6.21 -10.74
C GLU A 118 -12.20 5.21 -10.47
N VAL A 119 -10.95 5.59 -10.69
CA VAL A 119 -9.79 4.74 -10.35
C VAL A 119 -9.75 4.46 -8.85
N ALA A 120 -9.95 5.48 -7.99
CA ALA A 120 -9.99 5.29 -6.55
C ALA A 120 -11.05 4.23 -6.14
N TYR A 121 -12.27 4.35 -6.67
CA TYR A 121 -13.35 3.39 -6.39
C TYR A 121 -13.04 1.98 -6.93
N ARG A 122 -12.51 1.87 -8.15
CA ARG A 122 -12.14 0.57 -8.75
C ARG A 122 -11.07 -0.17 -7.95
N VAL A 123 -10.18 0.55 -7.26
CA VAL A 123 -9.18 -0.05 -6.39
C VAL A 123 -9.61 -0.17 -4.92
N GLY A 124 -10.89 0.05 -4.62
CA GLY A 124 -11.46 -0.15 -3.29
C GLY A 124 -11.10 0.95 -2.29
N ILE A 125 -10.97 2.20 -2.75
CA ILE A 125 -10.76 3.37 -1.89
C ILE A 125 -11.91 4.34 -2.08
N ASN A 126 -12.75 4.49 -1.04
CA ASN A 126 -13.97 5.32 -1.11
C ASN A 126 -13.70 6.84 -1.07
N SER A 127 -12.52 7.26 -0.65
CA SER A 127 -12.14 8.67 -0.60
C SER A 127 -11.11 9.00 -1.68
N PRO A 128 -11.48 9.73 -2.76
CA PRO A 128 -10.54 10.17 -3.79
C PRO A 128 -9.41 11.05 -3.25
N PHE A 129 -9.70 11.85 -2.20
CA PHE A 129 -8.68 12.65 -1.52
C PHE A 129 -7.62 11.76 -0.84
N TYR A 130 -8.06 10.79 -0.04
CA TYR A 130 -7.16 9.82 0.59
C TYR A 130 -6.39 9.01 -0.45
N PHE A 131 -7.06 8.62 -1.54
CA PHE A 131 -6.41 7.93 -2.66
C PHE A 131 -5.28 8.78 -3.26
N SER A 132 -5.54 10.05 -3.60
CA SER A 132 -4.55 10.96 -4.19
C SER A 132 -3.35 11.17 -3.29
N LYS A 133 -3.57 11.31 -1.97
CA LYS A 133 -2.51 11.37 -0.98
C LYS A 133 -1.64 10.11 -0.98
N CYS A 134 -2.26 8.93 -0.87
CA CYS A 134 -1.53 7.65 -0.87
C CYS A 134 -0.78 7.40 -2.18
N PHE A 135 -1.37 7.80 -3.31
CA PHE A 135 -0.75 7.66 -4.62
C PHE A 135 0.50 8.55 -4.75
N LYS A 136 0.38 9.83 -4.36
CA LYS A 136 1.52 10.78 -4.34
C LYS A 136 2.62 10.30 -3.38
N GLU A 137 2.27 9.77 -2.21
CA GLU A 137 3.25 9.18 -1.28
C GLU A 137 3.99 7.97 -1.89
N HIS A 138 3.33 7.19 -2.74
CA HIS A 138 3.89 5.96 -3.31
C HIS A 138 4.70 6.21 -4.59
N PHE A 139 4.22 7.08 -5.48
CA PHE A 139 4.81 7.34 -6.80
C PHE A 139 5.54 8.69 -6.91
N GLY A 140 5.46 9.54 -5.89
CA GLY A 140 6.08 10.86 -5.87
C GLY A 140 5.29 11.95 -6.61
N VAL A 141 4.28 11.58 -7.41
CA VAL A 141 3.46 12.50 -8.21
C VAL A 141 1.97 12.24 -8.00
N ALA A 142 1.15 13.27 -8.21
CA ALA A 142 -0.31 13.14 -8.09
C ALA A 142 -0.88 12.22 -9.21
N PRO A 143 -2.02 11.52 -8.96
CA PRO A 143 -2.62 10.63 -9.97
C PRO A 143 -2.92 11.31 -11.30
N SER A 144 -3.41 12.56 -11.28
CA SER A 144 -3.71 13.35 -12.47
C SER A 144 -2.46 13.72 -13.28
N VAL A 145 -1.34 13.97 -12.60
CA VAL A 145 -0.04 14.21 -13.23
C VAL A 145 0.51 12.93 -13.82
N TYR A 146 0.39 11.83 -13.10
CA TYR A 146 0.82 10.50 -13.55
C TYR A 146 0.08 10.09 -14.83
N GLN A 147 -1.24 10.28 -14.88
CA GLN A 147 -2.09 9.98 -16.04
C GLN A 147 -1.68 10.82 -17.27
N ARG A 148 -1.49 12.14 -17.09
CA ARG A 148 -1.05 13.05 -18.17
C ARG A 148 0.39 12.79 -18.63
N GLY A 149 1.27 12.37 -17.75
CA GLY A 149 2.66 12.03 -18.09
C GLY A 149 2.77 10.80 -19.01
N VAL A 150 1.76 9.91 -19.00
CA VAL A 150 1.62 8.82 -19.97
C VAL A 150 1.17 9.34 -21.33
N ASP A 151 0.37 10.42 -21.34
CA ASP A 151 -0.15 11.08 -22.56
C ASP A 151 0.79 12.16 -23.15
N GLY A 152 1.95 12.40 -22.54
CA GLY A 152 3.07 13.19 -23.12
C GLY A 152 3.05 14.70 -22.86
N ASP A 153 2.15 15.24 -22.04
CA ASP A 153 2.11 16.68 -21.71
C ASP A 153 2.32 16.95 -20.20
N ALA A 154 3.46 17.52 -19.86
CA ALA A 154 3.75 18.01 -18.51
C ALA A 154 2.98 19.32 -18.25
N VAL A 155 2.06 19.35 -17.29
CA VAL A 155 1.32 20.56 -16.89
C VAL A 155 1.42 20.80 -15.36
N PRO A 156 1.39 22.09 -14.92
CA PRO A 156 1.81 22.56 -13.61
C PRO A 156 0.94 22.08 -12.44
N GLU A 157 1.52 22.12 -11.26
CA GLU A 157 0.88 21.82 -9.97
C GLU A 157 -0.38 22.67 -9.75
N GLU A 158 -1.58 22.06 -9.85
CA GLU A 158 -2.79 22.62 -9.30
C GLU A 158 -2.91 22.24 -7.83
N GLU A 159 -3.08 23.27 -7.02
CA GLU A 159 -3.27 23.21 -5.56
C GLU A 159 -4.42 22.29 -5.18
N LEU A 160 -4.20 21.41 -4.21
CA LEU A 160 -5.24 20.60 -3.57
C LEU A 160 -6.26 21.54 -2.91
N PRO A 161 -7.57 21.37 -3.09
CA PRO A 161 -8.56 22.16 -2.37
C PRO A 161 -8.41 21.93 -0.86
N GLU A 162 -8.18 23.01 -0.12
CA GLU A 162 -8.11 23.00 1.34
C GLU A 162 -9.46 22.52 1.90
N GLU A 163 -9.43 21.51 2.77
CA GLU A 163 -10.58 21.14 3.58
C GLU A 163 -10.95 22.33 4.48
N LYS A 164 -12.07 22.97 4.20
CA LYS A 164 -12.68 23.88 5.17
C LYS A 164 -13.08 23.06 6.38
N SER A 165 -12.31 23.17 7.45
CA SER A 165 -12.70 22.75 8.79
C SER A 165 -14.00 23.47 9.15
N GLY A 166 -15.11 22.71 9.15
CA GLY A 166 -16.39 23.21 9.62
C GLY A 166 -16.31 23.45 11.11
N GLU A 167 -16.07 24.69 11.51
CA GLU A 167 -16.38 25.18 12.84
C GLU A 167 -17.89 25.09 13.03
N GLN A 168 -18.34 24.10 13.77
CA GLN A 168 -19.70 24.09 14.30
C GLN A 168 -19.72 25.06 15.49
N GLU A 169 -20.25 26.24 15.21
CA GLU A 169 -20.67 27.21 16.20
C GLU A 169 -21.75 26.58 17.09
N GLU A 170 -21.37 26.23 18.30
CA GLU A 170 -22.25 25.76 19.39
C GLU A 170 -23.10 26.95 19.88
N ASN A 171 -24.27 27.13 19.26
CA ASN A 171 -25.26 28.11 19.66
C ASN A 171 -26.01 27.60 20.89
N ARG A 172 -25.58 28.06 22.07
CA ARG A 172 -26.23 27.82 23.37
C ARG A 172 -27.23 28.92 23.63
N PRO A 173 -28.55 28.68 23.71
CA PRO A 173 -29.47 29.71 24.22
C PRO A 173 -29.39 29.78 25.76
N GLU A 174 -29.03 30.95 26.27
CA GLU A 174 -29.32 31.31 27.64
C GLU A 174 -30.83 31.52 27.82
N ASN A 175 -31.41 30.79 28.79
CA ASN A 175 -32.51 31.30 29.64
C ASN A 175 -32.67 30.42 30.88
#